data_f56f6593b17a1b22e611fae9d8342753
#
_entry.id   f56f6593b17a1b22e611fae9d8342753
#
_cell.length_a   1.000
_cell.length_b   1.000
_cell.length_c   1.000
_cell.angle_alpha   90.00
_cell.angle_beta   90.00
_cell.angle_gamma   90.00
#
_symmetry.space_group_name_H-M   'P 1'
#
loop_
_entity.id
_entity.type
_entity.pdbx_description
1 polymer ?
#
loop_
_entity_poly.entity_id
_entity_poly.type
_entity_poly.pdbx_seq_one_letter_code
_entity_poly.pdbx_strand_id
1 'polypeptide(L)'
;MKEFFPENAVEYFVSYYDYYQPEAYVPQSDTYIAKDSSINDEIDKLRHSATAALSERNDVIIVASVSCIYGLGAPVDYKNMVISLRPGMEKDRDDCIRKLIDIQYVRNDQDFKRGTFRVRGDVVEVYPSSSSGDAIRVEFFGDEVDRISEIDSLTGEVKGVLEHIAIFPNSHYVVEKEKMDAAIENIKAELAAVSYTHLTLPTNSLV
;
A
#
# COMPACT_ATOMS: atom_id res chain seq x y z
N MET A 1 21.71 -4.64 14.79
CA MET A 1 21.84 -3.32 14.16
C MET A 1 21.24 -2.21 15.03
N LYS A 2 20.00 -2.31 15.54
CA LYS A 2 19.44 -1.31 16.44
C LYS A 2 20.31 -1.00 17.65
N GLU A 3 20.95 -2.01 18.24
CA GLU A 3 21.89 -1.84 19.37
C GLU A 3 23.18 -1.08 19.01
N PHE A 4 23.62 -1.18 17.74
CA PHE A 4 24.82 -0.47 17.26
C PHE A 4 24.52 0.94 16.79
N PHE A 5 23.26 1.23 16.43
CA PHE A 5 22.82 2.51 15.88
C PHE A 5 21.53 2.97 16.57
N PRO A 6 21.57 3.28 17.88
CA PRO A 6 20.36 3.59 18.66
C PRO A 6 19.69 4.91 18.24
N GLU A 7 20.44 5.85 17.67
CA GLU A 7 19.94 7.16 17.22
C GLU A 7 19.33 7.10 15.80
N ASN A 8 19.62 6.05 15.02
CA ASN A 8 19.18 5.91 13.64
C ASN A 8 17.87 5.12 13.54
N ALA A 9 17.09 5.39 12.50
CA ALA A 9 15.97 4.53 12.13
C ALA A 9 16.50 3.24 11.48
N VAL A 10 16.46 2.13 12.20
CA VAL A 10 16.87 0.82 11.69
C VAL A 10 15.63 0.00 11.35
N GLU A 11 15.42 -0.22 10.05
CA GLU A 11 14.23 -0.85 9.49
C GLU A 11 14.55 -2.19 8.83
N TYR A 12 13.53 -3.03 8.73
CA TYR A 12 13.63 -4.39 8.20
C TYR A 12 12.75 -4.56 6.97
N PHE A 13 13.35 -5.05 5.86
CA PHE A 13 12.67 -5.19 4.59
C PHE A 13 12.96 -6.55 3.95
N VAL A 14 12.04 -7.50 4.10
CA VAL A 14 12.18 -8.87 3.59
C VAL A 14 11.00 -9.27 2.72
N SER A 15 11.00 -10.48 2.20
CA SER A 15 9.92 -11.03 1.38
C SER A 15 8.59 -11.04 2.15
N TYR A 16 7.47 -10.82 1.46
CA TYR A 16 6.12 -10.91 2.04
C TYR A 16 5.80 -12.28 2.59
N TYR A 17 6.32 -13.33 1.92
CA TYR A 17 5.96 -14.70 2.18
C TYR A 17 6.98 -15.34 3.11
N ASP A 18 6.58 -15.65 4.32
CA ASP A 18 7.33 -16.48 5.26
C ASP A 18 6.95 -17.96 5.13
N TYR A 19 5.81 -18.24 4.53
CA TYR A 19 5.35 -19.57 4.19
C TYR A 19 5.05 -19.68 2.68
N TYR A 20 5.59 -20.69 2.05
CA TYR A 20 5.35 -21.01 0.65
C TYR A 20 5.32 -22.54 0.46
N GLN A 21 4.22 -23.06 0.02
CA GLN A 21 4.06 -24.44 -0.39
C GLN A 21 3.91 -24.51 -1.92
N PRO A 22 4.86 -25.09 -2.66
CA PRO A 22 4.70 -25.32 -4.09
C PRO A 22 3.59 -26.36 -4.33
N GLU A 23 2.97 -26.27 -5.49
CA GLU A 23 2.07 -27.31 -5.95
C GLU A 23 2.84 -28.63 -6.16
N ALA A 24 2.20 -29.74 -5.81
CA ALA A 24 2.77 -31.07 -5.97
C ALA A 24 1.67 -32.08 -6.26
N TYR A 25 1.99 -33.11 -7.07
CA TYR A 25 1.12 -34.27 -7.29
C TYR A 25 1.79 -35.52 -6.76
N VAL A 26 1.07 -36.25 -5.92
CA VAL A 26 1.51 -37.51 -5.34
C VAL A 26 0.80 -38.69 -6.06
N PRO A 27 1.46 -39.35 -7.04
CA PRO A 27 0.79 -40.39 -7.87
C PRO A 27 0.29 -41.60 -7.08
N GLN A 28 0.98 -41.95 -5.96
CA GLN A 28 0.64 -43.12 -5.16
C GLN A 28 -0.73 -42.99 -4.46
N SER A 29 -1.14 -41.77 -4.12
CA SER A 29 -2.42 -41.50 -3.44
C SER A 29 -3.40 -40.73 -4.31
N ASP A 30 -3.05 -40.46 -5.57
CA ASP A 30 -3.84 -39.63 -6.49
C ASP A 30 -4.21 -38.28 -5.84
N THR A 31 -3.24 -37.68 -5.12
CA THR A 31 -3.47 -36.47 -4.36
C THR A 31 -2.77 -35.28 -5.02
N TYR A 32 -3.54 -34.26 -5.35
CA TYR A 32 -3.01 -32.96 -5.77
C TYR A 32 -2.93 -32.01 -4.57
N ILE A 33 -1.74 -31.53 -4.29
CA ILE A 33 -1.48 -30.50 -3.28
C ILE A 33 -1.45 -29.16 -4.01
N ALA A 34 -2.40 -28.30 -3.73
CA ALA A 34 -2.45 -26.97 -4.32
C ALA A 34 -1.34 -26.07 -3.80
N LYS A 35 -0.88 -25.15 -4.65
CA LYS A 35 0.02 -24.08 -4.22
C LYS A 35 -0.63 -23.27 -3.10
N ASP A 36 0.08 -23.05 -2.02
CA ASP A 36 -0.35 -22.22 -0.90
C ASP A 36 0.72 -21.21 -0.51
N SER A 37 0.29 -19.96 -0.27
CA SER A 37 1.16 -18.90 0.22
C SER A 37 0.32 -17.85 0.93
N SER A 38 0.80 -17.35 2.05
CA SER A 38 0.14 -16.27 2.80
C SER A 38 1.07 -15.09 3.00
N ILE A 39 0.49 -13.90 2.97
CA ILE A 39 1.20 -12.66 3.34
C ILE A 39 1.18 -12.58 4.86
N ASN A 40 2.36 -12.36 5.44
CA ASN A 40 2.49 -12.09 6.87
C ASN A 40 2.27 -10.60 7.14
N ASP A 41 1.23 -10.26 7.89
CA ASP A 41 0.84 -8.88 8.20
C ASP A 41 1.91 -8.10 8.95
N GLU A 42 2.71 -8.76 9.80
CA GLU A 42 3.82 -8.12 10.51
C GLU A 42 4.96 -7.76 9.55
N ILE A 43 5.27 -8.65 8.61
CA ILE A 43 6.28 -8.39 7.57
C ILE A 43 5.80 -7.27 6.65
N ASP A 44 4.54 -7.26 6.26
CA ASP A 44 3.96 -6.22 5.44
C ASP A 44 4.07 -4.84 6.12
N LYS A 45 3.71 -4.77 7.41
CA LYS A 45 3.87 -3.57 8.23
C LYS A 45 5.32 -3.08 8.27
N LEU A 46 6.29 -3.98 8.50
CA LEU A 46 7.72 -3.63 8.54
C LEU A 46 8.21 -3.10 7.19
N ARG A 47 7.71 -3.64 6.08
CA ARG A 47 8.02 -3.14 4.72
C ARG A 47 7.48 -1.73 4.51
N HIS A 48 6.25 -1.45 4.92
CA HIS A 48 5.66 -0.11 4.85
C HIS A 48 6.39 0.88 5.77
N SER A 49 6.78 0.46 6.98
CA SER A 49 7.59 1.26 7.90
C SER A 49 8.93 1.65 7.25
N ALA A 50 9.63 0.69 6.63
CA ALA A 50 10.90 0.95 5.98
C ALA A 50 10.79 1.96 4.82
N THR A 51 9.75 1.87 3.99
CA THR A 51 9.54 2.81 2.87
C THR A 51 9.11 4.20 3.34
N ALA A 52 8.30 4.28 4.40
CA ALA A 52 7.93 5.54 5.03
C ALA A 52 9.17 6.23 5.63
N ALA A 53 9.97 5.51 6.42
CA ALA A 53 11.19 6.03 7.02
C ALA A 53 12.17 6.57 5.98
N LEU A 54 12.38 5.87 4.86
CA LEU A 54 13.23 6.34 3.74
C LEU A 54 12.73 7.63 3.09
N SER A 55 11.44 7.90 3.17
CA SER A 55 10.84 9.10 2.59
C SER A 55 10.87 10.31 3.55
N GLU A 56 10.85 10.06 4.85
CA GLU A 56 10.75 11.09 5.90
C GLU A 56 12.08 11.44 6.55
N ARG A 57 13.03 10.49 6.56
CA ARG A 57 14.29 10.60 7.33
C ARG A 57 15.51 10.43 6.44
N ASN A 58 16.64 11.03 6.86
CA ASN A 58 17.94 10.91 6.19
C ASN A 58 18.92 9.98 6.94
N ASP A 59 18.54 9.51 8.13
CA ASP A 59 19.37 8.68 9.02
C ASP A 59 18.87 7.23 9.09
N VAL A 60 18.42 6.68 7.96
CA VAL A 60 17.79 5.35 7.88
C VAL A 60 18.79 4.28 7.49
N ILE A 61 18.74 3.16 8.19
CA ILE A 61 19.50 1.93 7.88
C ILE A 61 18.48 0.82 7.57
N ILE A 62 18.53 0.29 6.34
CA ILE A 62 17.65 -0.81 5.93
C ILE A 62 18.42 -2.13 5.98
N VAL A 63 17.89 -3.10 6.73
CA VAL A 63 18.31 -4.50 6.69
C VAL A 63 17.34 -5.24 5.78
N ALA A 64 17.80 -5.63 4.58
CA ALA A 64 16.94 -6.16 3.55
C ALA A 64 17.38 -7.52 3.04
N SER A 65 16.43 -8.32 2.56
CA SER A 65 16.69 -9.50 1.75
C SER A 65 16.82 -9.12 0.26
N VAL A 66 17.30 -10.05 -0.57
CA VAL A 66 17.42 -9.84 -2.02
C VAL A 66 16.10 -9.50 -2.70
N SER A 67 14.97 -9.82 -2.08
CA SER A 67 13.63 -9.49 -2.60
C SER A 67 13.36 -7.97 -2.72
N CYS A 68 14.16 -7.14 -2.05
CA CYS A 68 14.03 -5.68 -2.13
C CYS A 68 14.39 -5.09 -3.51
N ILE A 69 15.12 -5.84 -4.35
CA ILE A 69 15.50 -5.39 -5.70
C ILE A 69 14.50 -5.80 -6.78
N TYR A 70 13.45 -6.55 -6.43
CA TYR A 70 12.45 -7.03 -7.36
C TYR A 70 11.04 -6.61 -6.94
N GLY A 71 10.19 -6.31 -7.93
CA GLY A 71 8.76 -6.16 -7.75
C GLY A 71 8.32 -4.96 -6.88
N LEU A 72 9.11 -3.92 -6.78
CA LEU A 72 8.70 -2.65 -6.21
C LEU A 72 8.28 -1.70 -7.35
N GLY A 73 7.26 -0.89 -7.10
CA GLY A 73 6.84 0.19 -7.99
C GLY A 73 7.93 1.27 -8.13
N ALA A 74 7.71 2.21 -9.05
CA ALA A 74 8.63 3.33 -9.22
C ALA A 74 8.62 4.24 -7.96
N PRO A 75 9.78 4.57 -7.35
CA PRO A 75 9.84 5.40 -6.15
C PRO A 75 9.23 6.79 -6.34
N VAL A 76 9.25 7.30 -7.57
CA VAL A 76 8.67 8.61 -7.91
C VAL A 76 7.14 8.55 -7.78
N ASP A 77 6.50 7.52 -8.33
CA ASP A 77 5.06 7.34 -8.26
C ASP A 77 4.60 7.19 -6.79
N TYR A 78 5.34 6.41 -6.01
CA TYR A 78 5.06 6.24 -4.59
C TYR A 78 5.11 7.58 -3.82
N LYS A 79 6.12 8.42 -4.08
CA LYS A 79 6.26 9.73 -3.46
C LYS A 79 5.19 10.73 -3.92
N ASN A 80 4.82 10.71 -5.20
CA ASN A 80 3.78 11.60 -5.74
C ASN A 80 2.40 11.31 -5.15
N MET A 81 2.16 10.09 -4.71
CA MET A 81 0.88 9.66 -4.15
C MET A 81 0.78 9.84 -2.63
N VAL A 82 1.79 10.37 -1.96
CA VAL A 82 1.74 10.70 -0.53
C VAL A 82 0.74 11.84 -0.28
N ILE A 83 -0.13 11.66 0.71
CA ILE A 83 -1.06 12.70 1.17
C ILE A 83 -0.39 13.45 2.33
N SER A 84 -0.03 14.70 2.10
CA SER A 84 0.52 15.60 3.12
C SER A 84 -0.55 16.55 3.60
N LEU A 85 -0.80 16.59 4.92
CA LEU A 85 -1.81 17.45 5.55
C LEU A 85 -1.19 18.25 6.69
N ARG A 86 -1.69 19.48 6.86
CA ARG A 86 -1.34 20.37 7.96
C ARG A 86 -2.57 21.11 8.44
N PRO A 87 -2.71 21.41 9.74
CA PRO A 87 -3.75 22.31 10.23
C PRO A 87 -3.69 23.66 9.52
N GLY A 88 -4.85 24.23 9.20
CA GLY A 88 -4.97 25.48 8.44
C GLY A 88 -4.80 25.33 6.91
N MET A 89 -4.66 24.10 6.41
CA MET A 89 -4.54 23.85 4.97
C MET A 89 -5.94 23.81 4.35
N GLU A 90 -6.13 24.59 3.27
CA GLU A 90 -7.34 24.51 2.45
C GLU A 90 -7.36 23.16 1.70
N LYS A 91 -8.29 22.31 2.09
CA LYS A 91 -8.43 20.96 1.57
C LYS A 91 -9.83 20.43 1.82
N ASP A 92 -10.54 20.15 0.77
CA ASP A 92 -11.87 19.52 0.84
C ASP A 92 -11.76 18.09 1.39
N ARG A 93 -12.68 17.74 2.30
CA ARG A 93 -12.76 16.42 2.93
C ARG A 93 -12.96 15.31 1.90
N ASP A 94 -13.84 15.51 0.92
CA ASP A 94 -14.18 14.49 -0.06
C ASP A 94 -13.02 14.29 -1.06
N ASP A 95 -12.22 15.32 -1.34
CA ASP A 95 -10.98 15.20 -2.07
C ASP A 95 -9.94 14.38 -1.29
N CYS A 96 -9.88 14.58 0.02
CA CYS A 96 -9.01 13.76 0.89
C CYS A 96 -9.44 12.29 0.85
N ILE A 97 -10.75 12.01 0.93
CA ILE A 97 -11.31 10.65 0.86
C ILE A 97 -11.01 10.01 -0.50
N ARG A 98 -11.17 10.73 -1.62
CA ARG A 98 -10.83 10.24 -2.95
C ARG A 98 -9.35 9.85 -3.05
N LYS A 99 -8.46 10.71 -2.56
CA LYS A 99 -7.03 10.42 -2.53
C LYS A 99 -6.68 9.22 -1.66
N LEU A 100 -7.35 9.00 -0.52
CA LEU A 100 -7.16 7.80 0.28
C LEU A 100 -7.52 6.53 -0.49
N ILE A 101 -8.58 6.55 -1.28
CA ILE A 101 -8.97 5.43 -2.15
C ILE A 101 -7.92 5.21 -3.26
N ASP A 102 -7.44 6.29 -3.89
CA ASP A 102 -6.42 6.23 -4.94
C ASP A 102 -5.12 5.59 -4.44
N ILE A 103 -4.74 5.85 -3.19
CA ILE A 103 -3.58 5.24 -2.54
C ILE A 103 -3.88 3.90 -1.85
N GLN A 104 -5.00 3.27 -2.24
CA GLN A 104 -5.37 1.88 -1.88
C GLN A 104 -5.83 1.68 -0.42
N TYR A 105 -6.25 2.73 0.30
CA TYR A 105 -6.95 2.53 1.57
C TYR A 105 -8.39 2.12 1.33
N VAL A 106 -8.88 1.22 2.17
CA VAL A 106 -10.25 0.72 2.11
C VAL A 106 -11.10 1.40 3.18
N ARG A 107 -12.26 1.95 2.77
CA ARG A 107 -13.21 2.46 3.76
C ARG A 107 -13.83 1.31 4.54
N ASN A 108 -13.69 1.33 5.84
CA ASN A 108 -14.34 0.37 6.74
C ASN A 108 -14.71 1.07 8.06
N ASP A 109 -16.00 1.36 8.21
CA ASP A 109 -16.51 2.06 9.39
C ASP A 109 -16.76 1.12 10.58
N GLN A 110 -16.73 -0.21 10.37
CA GLN A 110 -17.01 -1.24 11.39
C GLN A 110 -15.73 -1.89 11.93
N ASP A 111 -14.86 -2.33 11.05
CA ASP A 111 -13.60 -3.02 11.39
C ASP A 111 -12.42 -2.09 11.04
N PHE A 112 -12.03 -1.26 12.01
CA PHE A 112 -10.97 -0.28 11.84
C PHE A 112 -9.62 -0.91 12.11
N LYS A 113 -8.96 -1.31 11.05
CA LYS A 113 -7.67 -1.99 11.06
C LYS A 113 -6.65 -1.31 10.14
N ARG A 114 -5.41 -1.74 10.20
CA ARG A 114 -4.32 -1.25 9.36
C ARG A 114 -4.71 -1.26 7.87
N GLY A 115 -4.42 -0.16 7.18
CA GLY A 115 -4.78 0.02 5.76
C GLY A 115 -6.25 0.39 5.52
N THR A 116 -6.99 0.72 6.56
CA THR A 116 -8.37 1.20 6.42
C THR A 116 -8.53 2.65 6.87
N PHE A 117 -9.60 3.27 6.43
CA PHE A 117 -10.07 4.55 6.96
C PHE A 117 -11.56 4.51 7.25
N ARG A 118 -12.01 5.38 8.13
CA ARG A 118 -13.44 5.57 8.45
C ARG A 118 -13.80 7.05 8.46
N VAL A 119 -15.05 7.35 8.20
CA VAL A 119 -15.55 8.73 8.10
C VAL A 119 -16.77 8.90 9.00
N ARG A 120 -16.73 9.91 9.86
CA ARG A 120 -17.84 10.27 10.76
C ARG A 120 -18.07 11.79 10.74
N GLY A 121 -19.05 12.24 9.96
CA GLY A 121 -19.26 13.67 9.75
C GLY A 121 -18.05 14.32 9.09
N ASP A 122 -17.51 15.35 9.71
CA ASP A 122 -16.35 16.09 9.23
C ASP A 122 -15.01 15.52 9.73
N VAL A 123 -15.04 14.31 10.29
CA VAL A 123 -13.85 13.62 10.80
C VAL A 123 -13.50 12.43 9.91
N VAL A 124 -12.26 12.38 9.48
CA VAL A 124 -11.66 11.25 8.76
C VAL A 124 -10.58 10.63 9.65
N GLU A 125 -10.72 9.36 9.95
CA GLU A 125 -9.71 8.60 10.70
C GLU A 125 -9.05 7.58 9.78
N VAL A 126 -7.73 7.58 9.76
CA VAL A 126 -6.92 6.70 8.90
C VAL A 126 -6.01 5.87 9.77
N TYR A 127 -5.99 4.55 9.53
CA TYR A 127 -5.03 3.66 10.18
C TYR A 127 -3.89 3.36 9.19
N PRO A 128 -2.73 4.04 9.32
CA PRO A 128 -1.64 3.90 8.36
C PRO A 128 -1.11 2.47 8.26
N SER A 129 -0.70 2.08 7.06
CA SER A 129 -0.13 0.74 6.80
C SER A 129 1.20 0.49 7.53
N SER A 130 1.92 1.54 7.89
CA SER A 130 3.17 1.49 8.64
C SER A 130 3.00 1.50 10.17
N SER A 131 1.79 1.80 10.68
CA SER A 131 1.56 1.99 12.11
C SER A 131 1.39 0.66 12.87
N SER A 132 1.69 0.71 14.17
CA SER A 132 1.64 -0.44 15.10
C SER A 132 0.54 -0.31 16.17
N GLY A 133 -0.50 0.47 15.95
CA GLY A 133 -1.60 0.66 16.92
C GLY A 133 -2.14 2.07 16.94
N ASP A 134 -1.43 3.01 16.35
CA ASP A 134 -1.81 4.40 16.30
C ASP A 134 -2.49 4.73 14.98
N ALA A 135 -3.57 5.47 15.04
CA ALA A 135 -4.30 5.97 13.89
C ALA A 135 -4.28 7.50 13.87
N ILE A 136 -4.54 8.07 12.72
CA ILE A 136 -4.57 9.52 12.52
C ILE A 136 -6.01 9.97 12.39
N ARG A 137 -6.38 10.96 13.17
CA ARG A 137 -7.67 11.65 13.07
C ARG A 137 -7.45 13.01 12.46
N VAL A 138 -8.14 13.27 11.36
CA VAL A 138 -8.18 14.56 10.67
C VAL A 138 -9.58 15.15 10.82
N GLU A 139 -9.68 16.30 11.43
CA GLU A 139 -10.91 17.04 11.65
C GLU A 139 -10.97 18.18 10.62
N PHE A 140 -12.09 18.30 9.91
CA PHE A 140 -12.32 19.33 8.89
C PHE A 140 -13.33 20.34 9.39
N PHE A 141 -13.14 21.59 9.02
CA PHE A 141 -14.12 22.65 9.19
C PHE A 141 -14.36 23.34 7.83
N GLY A 142 -15.48 23.01 7.19
CA GLY A 142 -15.71 23.40 5.79
C GLY A 142 -14.63 22.77 4.89
N ASP A 143 -13.95 23.59 4.12
CA ASP A 143 -12.91 23.21 3.17
C ASP A 143 -11.48 23.36 3.75
N GLU A 144 -11.35 23.34 5.07
CA GLU A 144 -10.06 23.50 5.75
C GLU A 144 -9.81 22.36 6.74
N VAL A 145 -8.56 21.94 6.86
CA VAL A 145 -8.10 21.00 7.90
C VAL A 145 -7.97 21.79 9.21
N ASP A 146 -8.91 21.56 10.14
CA ASP A 146 -8.92 22.23 11.43
C ASP A 146 -7.88 21.65 12.38
N ARG A 147 -7.86 20.32 12.51
CA ARG A 147 -6.99 19.64 13.47
C ARG A 147 -6.54 18.28 12.99
N ILE A 148 -5.31 17.91 13.35
CA ILE A 148 -4.75 16.57 13.14
C ILE A 148 -4.30 16.03 14.48
N SER A 149 -4.72 14.80 14.79
CA SER A 149 -4.38 14.14 16.06
C SER A 149 -3.97 12.69 15.82
N GLU A 150 -2.99 12.25 16.62
CA GLU A 150 -2.68 10.83 16.76
C GLU A 150 -3.60 10.23 17.81
N ILE A 151 -4.24 9.12 17.48
CA ILE A 151 -5.20 8.43 18.36
C ILE A 151 -4.83 6.96 18.51
N ASP A 152 -5.21 6.38 19.62
CA ASP A 152 -5.22 4.93 19.78
C ASP A 152 -6.32 4.32 18.90
N SER A 153 -5.98 3.33 18.07
CA SER A 153 -6.91 2.76 17.09
C SER A 153 -8.08 1.99 17.72
N LEU A 154 -7.90 1.47 18.95
CA LEU A 154 -8.91 0.68 19.66
C LEU A 154 -9.83 1.57 20.52
N THR A 155 -9.24 2.46 21.30
CA THR A 155 -9.97 3.29 22.25
C THR A 155 -10.45 4.61 21.66
N GLY A 156 -9.75 5.10 20.62
CA GLY A 156 -9.98 6.42 20.04
C GLY A 156 -9.43 7.57 20.90
N GLU A 157 -8.66 7.24 21.93
CA GLU A 157 -8.05 8.23 22.83
C GLU A 157 -6.97 9.04 22.09
N VAL A 158 -7.00 10.37 22.25
CA VAL A 158 -6.01 11.25 21.63
C VAL A 158 -4.68 11.15 22.39
N LYS A 159 -3.63 10.71 21.71
CA LYS A 159 -2.26 10.62 22.22
C LYS A 159 -1.49 11.92 22.06
N GLY A 160 -1.73 12.62 20.97
CA GLY A 160 -1.04 13.86 20.65
C GLY A 160 -1.71 14.65 19.54
N VAL A 161 -1.36 15.93 19.41
CA VAL A 161 -1.76 16.80 18.29
C VAL A 161 -0.57 16.93 17.36
N LEU A 162 -0.82 16.84 16.06
CA LEU A 162 0.22 16.89 15.03
C LEU A 162 0.11 18.18 14.23
N GLU A 163 1.25 18.80 13.96
CA GLU A 163 1.36 19.96 13.07
C GLU A 163 1.48 19.58 11.60
N HIS A 164 1.80 18.32 11.34
CA HIS A 164 1.94 17.77 10.00
C HIS A 164 1.80 16.25 10.04
N ILE A 165 1.20 15.68 8.99
CA ILE A 165 1.19 14.25 8.74
C ILE A 165 1.41 13.96 7.25
N ALA A 166 2.19 12.92 6.97
CA ALA A 166 2.31 12.30 5.66
C ALA A 166 1.67 10.91 5.71
N ILE A 167 0.63 10.69 4.90
CA ILE A 167 -0.02 9.38 4.77
C ILE A 167 0.51 8.73 3.50
N PHE A 168 1.22 7.63 3.67
CA PHE A 168 1.83 6.87 2.59
C PHE A 168 0.84 5.88 1.97
N PRO A 169 1.04 5.49 0.70
CA PRO A 169 0.21 4.47 0.05
C PRO A 169 0.15 3.16 0.84
N ASN A 170 -1.03 2.53 0.81
CA ASN A 170 -1.28 1.23 1.45
C ASN A 170 -0.75 0.03 0.63
N SER A 171 -0.04 0.31 -0.45
CA SER A 171 0.61 -0.69 -1.31
C SER A 171 1.87 -0.11 -1.91
N HIS A 172 2.90 -0.96 -2.09
CA HIS A 172 4.11 -0.59 -2.83
C HIS A 172 3.88 -0.56 -4.36
N TYR A 173 2.73 -1.02 -4.82
CA TYR A 173 2.38 -1.17 -6.24
C TYR A 173 1.36 -0.14 -6.71
N VAL A 174 1.35 1.03 -6.10
CA VAL A 174 0.50 2.14 -6.55
C VAL A 174 1.03 2.73 -7.84
N VAL A 175 0.11 3.05 -8.74
CA VAL A 175 0.39 3.64 -10.05
C VAL A 175 -0.59 4.78 -10.29
N GLU A 176 -0.11 5.88 -10.82
CA GLU A 176 -0.95 7.01 -11.23
C GLU A 176 -2.01 6.57 -12.26
N LYS A 177 -3.20 7.17 -12.19
CA LYS A 177 -4.35 6.77 -13.00
C LYS A 177 -4.05 6.85 -14.51
N GLU A 178 -3.34 7.87 -14.95
CA GLU A 178 -2.98 8.08 -16.35
C GLU A 178 -2.11 6.94 -16.87
N LYS A 179 -1.19 6.43 -16.07
CA LYS A 179 -0.35 5.28 -16.42
C LYS A 179 -1.16 3.99 -16.46
N MET A 180 -2.13 3.84 -15.56
CA MET A 180 -3.03 2.68 -15.56
C MET A 180 -3.91 2.68 -16.80
N ASP A 181 -4.50 3.81 -17.16
CA ASP A 181 -5.34 3.94 -18.35
C ASP A 181 -4.53 3.65 -19.63
N ALA A 182 -3.31 4.17 -19.74
CA ALA A 182 -2.42 3.87 -20.86
C ALA A 182 -2.04 2.37 -20.93
N ALA A 183 -1.79 1.74 -19.79
CA ALA A 183 -1.50 0.30 -19.72
C ALA A 183 -2.72 -0.53 -20.18
N ILE A 184 -3.94 -0.16 -19.80
CA ILE A 184 -5.17 -0.82 -20.23
C ILE A 184 -5.33 -0.76 -21.75
N GLU A 185 -5.11 0.40 -22.37
CA GLU A 185 -5.21 0.54 -23.81
C GLU A 185 -4.13 -0.28 -24.56
N ASN A 186 -2.91 -0.33 -24.03
CA ASN A 186 -1.85 -1.17 -24.58
C ASN A 186 -2.22 -2.67 -24.49
N ILE A 187 -2.75 -3.11 -23.35
CA ILE A 187 -3.19 -4.51 -23.16
C ILE A 187 -4.33 -4.86 -24.13
N LYS A 188 -5.29 -3.96 -24.36
CA LYS A 188 -6.36 -4.17 -25.32
C LYS A 188 -5.82 -4.33 -26.76
N ALA A 189 -4.87 -3.48 -27.15
CA ALA A 189 -4.25 -3.54 -28.47
C ALA A 189 -3.46 -4.85 -28.66
N GLU A 190 -2.68 -5.24 -27.66
CA GLU A 190 -1.95 -6.51 -27.67
C GLU A 190 -2.89 -7.71 -27.73
N LEU A 191 -3.95 -7.73 -26.91
CA LEU A 191 -4.95 -8.79 -26.92
C LEU A 191 -5.59 -8.95 -28.29
N ALA A 192 -5.94 -7.86 -28.97
CA ALA A 192 -6.51 -7.91 -30.32
C ALA A 192 -5.54 -8.55 -31.32
N ALA A 193 -4.25 -8.17 -31.28
CA ALA A 193 -3.23 -8.73 -32.15
C ALA A 193 -2.98 -10.23 -31.88
N VAL A 194 -2.84 -10.60 -30.60
CA VAL A 194 -2.63 -12.00 -30.20
C VAL A 194 -3.84 -12.86 -30.50
N SER A 195 -5.06 -12.39 -30.27
CA SER A 195 -6.29 -13.11 -30.59
C SER A 195 -6.40 -13.36 -32.09
N TYR A 196 -6.06 -12.37 -32.92
CA TYR A 196 -6.05 -12.55 -34.38
C TYR A 196 -5.06 -13.65 -34.81
N THR A 197 -3.83 -13.62 -34.30
CA THR A 197 -2.79 -14.60 -34.67
C THR A 197 -3.06 -16.02 -34.17
N HIS A 198 -3.68 -16.18 -33.01
CA HIS A 198 -3.92 -17.48 -32.38
C HIS A 198 -5.27 -18.10 -32.74
N LEU A 199 -6.28 -17.30 -33.05
CA LEU A 199 -7.63 -17.79 -33.37
C LEU A 199 -7.90 -17.91 -34.87
N THR A 200 -7.12 -17.25 -35.72
CA THR A 200 -7.18 -17.47 -37.17
C THR A 200 -6.27 -18.60 -37.57
N LEU A 201 -6.84 -19.70 -38.06
CA LEU A 201 -6.08 -20.80 -38.64
C LEU A 201 -5.33 -20.25 -39.85
N PRO A 202 -4.04 -20.60 -40.05
CA PRO A 202 -3.33 -20.25 -41.29
C PRO A 202 -4.03 -20.91 -42.48
N THR A 203 -4.54 -20.10 -43.37
CA THR A 203 -5.31 -20.54 -44.55
C THR A 203 -4.48 -21.36 -45.55
N ASN A 204 -3.18 -21.56 -45.30
CA ASN A 204 -2.22 -22.18 -46.22
C ASN A 204 -1.72 -23.56 -45.81
N SER A 205 -2.42 -24.30 -44.94
CA SER A 205 -2.02 -25.67 -44.63
C SER A 205 -2.77 -26.79 -45.41
N LEU A 206 -3.35 -26.41 -46.55
CA LEU A 206 -3.92 -27.37 -47.51
C LEU A 206 -3.37 -27.10 -48.90
N VAL A 207 -2.14 -27.52 -49.15
CA VAL A 207 -1.67 -28.00 -50.48
C VAL A 207 -0.72 -29.16 -50.23
#